data_1ff9e2e8c6e79319f29365e4305946b7
#
_entry.id   1ff9e2e8c6e79319f29365e4305946b7
#
_cell.length_a   1.000
_cell.length_b   1.000
_cell.length_c   1.000
_cell.angle_alpha   90.00
_cell.angle_beta   90.00
_cell.angle_gamma   90.00
#
_symmetry.space_group_name_H-M   'P 1'
#
loop_
_entity.id
_entity.type
_entity.pdbx_description
1 polymer ?
#
loop_
_entity_poly.entity_id
_entity_poly.type
_entity_poly.pdbx_seq_one_letter_code
_entity_poly.pdbx_strand_id
1 'polypeptide(L)'
;MNRPSIYNRPNKPLTIAVRKRREPEALKPMNTPEIITIDAVTECHVTPNDVARRMVDYLGPQGDYHTLEPQAGTGQLVRALLESGHSANELLMIERHIKLASGLRTYGPTINRCFLEYADEMRGKVHFPRIITNPPFRAVRKHMNAALSLLEPCGHADGATLVALVPITYQHDDAETMEELGSDTFSTAKVNTKIIRIVK
;
A
#
# COMPACT_ATOMS: atom_id res chain seq x y z
N MET A 1 2.32 29.46 62.17
CA MET A 1 2.35 28.02 61.80
C MET A 1 3.27 27.87 60.60
N ASN A 2 4.52 27.43 60.86
CA ASN A 2 5.50 27.20 59.77
C ASN A 2 5.14 25.89 59.03
N ARG A 3 4.86 26.00 57.74
CA ARG A 3 4.71 24.80 56.90
C ARG A 3 6.07 24.10 56.78
N PRO A 4 6.19 22.80 57.06
CA PRO A 4 7.44 22.08 56.82
C PRO A 4 7.78 22.12 55.32
N SER A 5 8.99 22.59 55.02
CA SER A 5 9.48 22.59 53.63
C SER A 5 9.73 21.15 53.20
N ILE A 6 9.00 20.70 52.19
CA ILE A 6 9.21 19.40 51.56
C ILE A 6 10.58 19.28 50.86
N TYR A 7 11.36 20.36 50.85
CA TYR A 7 12.69 20.39 50.21
C TYR A 7 13.85 20.21 51.20
N ASN A 8 13.60 20.16 52.53
CA ASN A 8 14.62 19.82 53.50
C ASN A 8 14.77 18.31 53.65
N ARG A 9 15.35 17.67 52.64
CA ARG A 9 15.86 16.30 52.78
C ARG A 9 17.25 16.37 53.40
N PRO A 10 17.54 15.58 54.47
CA PRO A 10 18.89 15.47 55.01
C PRO A 10 19.82 14.99 53.88
N ASN A 11 21.07 15.53 53.88
CA ASN A 11 22.13 15.20 52.92
C ASN A 11 22.46 13.69 52.92
N LYS A 12 21.59 12.87 52.35
CA LYS A 12 21.94 11.51 51.97
C LYS A 12 22.48 11.57 50.55
N PRO A 13 23.66 11.03 50.25
CA PRO A 13 24.15 10.97 48.88
C PRO A 13 23.13 10.21 48.03
N LEU A 14 22.69 10.85 46.95
CA LEU A 14 21.74 10.25 46.01
C LEU A 14 22.50 9.18 45.23
N THR A 15 22.40 7.91 45.62
CA THR A 15 22.97 6.81 44.88
C THR A 15 22.05 6.53 43.71
N ILE A 16 22.31 7.14 42.56
CA ILE A 16 21.65 6.82 41.33
C ILE A 16 22.26 5.53 40.79
N ALA A 17 21.54 4.43 40.88
CA ALA A 17 21.92 3.21 40.22
C ALA A 17 21.82 3.45 38.68
N VAL A 18 22.95 3.83 38.08
CA VAL A 18 23.04 3.86 36.61
C VAL A 18 22.96 2.42 36.13
N ARG A 19 21.82 2.02 35.60
CA ARG A 19 21.73 0.76 34.84
C ARG A 19 22.81 0.82 33.78
N LYS A 20 23.82 -0.08 33.85
CA LYS A 20 24.76 -0.28 32.76
C LYS A 20 23.94 -0.39 31.48
N ARG A 21 24.17 0.55 30.56
CA ARG A 21 23.62 0.47 29.20
C ARG A 21 23.96 -0.93 28.69
N ARG A 22 22.97 -1.79 28.46
CA ARG A 22 23.22 -3.03 27.75
C ARG A 22 23.94 -2.62 26.48
N GLU A 23 25.12 -3.18 26.25
CA GLU A 23 25.75 -3.05 24.94
C GLU A 23 24.70 -3.47 23.91
N PRO A 24 24.53 -2.67 22.83
CA PRO A 24 23.58 -3.04 21.79
C PRO A 24 23.98 -4.43 21.33
N GLU A 25 23.11 -5.41 21.58
CA GLU A 25 23.25 -6.75 21.03
C GLU A 25 23.50 -6.55 19.55
N ALA A 26 24.66 -7.04 19.05
CA ALA A 26 25.07 -6.85 17.68
C ALA A 26 23.87 -7.22 16.79
N LEU A 27 23.35 -6.27 16.06
CA LEU A 27 22.24 -6.46 15.14
C LEU A 27 22.63 -7.64 14.27
N LYS A 28 21.96 -8.77 14.46
CA LYS A 28 22.09 -9.91 13.55
C LYS A 28 21.85 -9.36 12.14
N PRO A 29 22.71 -9.66 11.17
CA PRO A 29 22.52 -9.17 9.81
C PRO A 29 21.10 -9.57 9.35
N MET A 30 20.26 -8.57 9.13
CA MET A 30 18.92 -8.73 8.56
C MET A 30 19.02 -9.07 7.07
N ASN A 31 19.60 -10.24 6.75
CA ASN A 31 19.81 -10.64 5.35
C ASN A 31 19.55 -12.13 5.11
N THR A 32 18.45 -12.62 5.63
CA THR A 32 17.75 -13.71 4.98
C THR A 32 16.37 -13.18 4.60
N PRO A 33 16.03 -13.08 3.31
CA PRO A 33 14.65 -12.74 2.94
C PRO A 33 13.76 -13.82 3.57
N GLU A 34 12.92 -13.43 4.51
CA GLU A 34 11.92 -14.33 5.08
C GLU A 34 11.03 -14.76 3.93
N ILE A 35 11.14 -16.03 3.52
CA ILE A 35 10.28 -16.58 2.46
C ILE A 35 8.88 -16.63 3.06
N ILE A 36 8.06 -15.61 2.74
CA ILE A 36 6.67 -15.57 3.11
C ILE A 36 5.95 -16.54 2.18
N THR A 37 5.64 -17.72 2.68
CA THR A 37 4.78 -18.68 1.96
C THR A 37 3.36 -18.13 1.99
N ILE A 38 2.88 -17.67 0.85
CA ILE A 38 1.50 -17.21 0.67
C ILE A 38 0.72 -18.43 0.20
N ASP A 39 -0.38 -18.78 0.89
CA ASP A 39 -1.24 -19.87 0.47
C ASP A 39 -1.72 -19.65 -0.97
N ALA A 40 -1.76 -20.71 -1.76
CA ALA A 40 -2.23 -20.70 -3.17
C ALA A 40 -3.69 -20.16 -3.30
N VAL A 41 -4.46 -20.18 -2.21
CA VAL A 41 -5.79 -19.57 -2.10
C VAL A 41 -5.72 -18.04 -2.09
N THR A 42 -4.59 -17.48 -1.70
CA THR A 42 -4.35 -16.03 -1.75
C THR A 42 -3.71 -15.73 -3.10
N GLU A 43 -4.50 -15.47 -4.12
CA GLU A 43 -4.03 -15.10 -5.47
C GLU A 43 -3.17 -13.83 -5.43
N CYS A 44 -1.96 -13.96 -4.94
CA CYS A 44 -0.98 -12.88 -4.95
C CYS A 44 -0.11 -13.02 -6.21
N HIS A 45 -0.56 -12.43 -7.29
CA HIS A 45 0.26 -12.28 -8.48
C HIS A 45 1.18 -11.08 -8.30
N VAL A 46 2.46 -11.36 -8.04
CA VAL A 46 3.46 -10.30 -7.87
C VAL A 46 3.63 -9.56 -9.19
N THR A 47 3.31 -8.27 -9.21
CA THR A 47 3.50 -7.42 -10.39
C THR A 47 5.00 -7.28 -10.70
N PRO A 48 5.48 -7.59 -11.92
CA PRO A 48 6.87 -7.34 -12.30
C PRO A 48 7.24 -5.86 -12.14
N ASN A 49 8.46 -5.56 -11.75
CA ASN A 49 8.89 -4.20 -11.44
C ASN A 49 8.79 -3.24 -12.66
N ASP A 50 9.08 -3.73 -13.85
CA ASP A 50 8.94 -2.98 -15.08
C ASP A 50 7.49 -2.66 -15.40
N VAL A 51 6.56 -3.60 -15.19
CA VAL A 51 5.11 -3.39 -15.31
C VAL A 51 4.63 -2.38 -14.28
N ALA A 52 5.09 -2.51 -13.03
CA ALA A 52 4.73 -1.59 -11.95
C ALA A 52 5.12 -0.13 -12.30
N ARG A 53 6.32 0.09 -12.85
CA ARG A 53 6.76 1.43 -13.28
C ARG A 53 5.86 1.99 -14.38
N ARG A 54 5.56 1.20 -15.43
CA ARG A 54 4.64 1.63 -16.50
C ARG A 54 3.25 1.95 -15.97
N MET A 55 2.73 1.17 -15.01
CA MET A 55 1.45 1.47 -14.38
C MET A 55 1.48 2.83 -13.64
N VAL A 56 2.60 3.16 -13.01
CA VAL A 56 2.78 4.47 -12.35
C VAL A 56 2.86 5.59 -13.39
N ASP A 57 3.55 5.38 -14.51
CA ASP A 57 3.60 6.36 -15.60
C ASP A 57 2.19 6.66 -16.15
N TYR A 58 1.33 5.63 -16.28
CA TYR A 58 -0.07 5.80 -16.71
C TYR A 58 -0.96 6.45 -15.65
N LEU A 59 -0.62 6.33 -14.36
CA LEU A 59 -1.33 7.01 -13.28
C LEU A 59 -1.16 8.54 -13.35
N GLY A 60 -0.04 8.99 -13.89
CA GLY A 60 0.32 10.39 -14.07
C GLY A 60 1.36 10.88 -13.07
N PRO A 61 1.75 12.15 -13.20
CA PRO A 61 2.86 12.71 -12.41
C PRO A 61 2.54 12.74 -10.92
N GLN A 62 3.60 12.76 -10.12
CA GLN A 62 3.52 13.04 -8.70
C GLN A 62 2.87 14.41 -8.45
N GLY A 63 2.28 14.59 -7.28
CA GLY A 63 1.60 15.82 -6.88
C GLY A 63 0.93 15.61 -5.53
N ASP A 64 0.06 16.53 -5.15
CA ASP A 64 -0.74 16.47 -3.93
C ASP A 64 -1.97 15.54 -4.11
N TYR A 65 -1.71 14.26 -4.44
CA TYR A 65 -2.76 13.28 -4.69
C TYR A 65 -2.73 12.15 -3.67
N HIS A 66 -3.78 12.06 -2.85
CA HIS A 66 -3.97 10.85 -2.07
C HIS A 66 -4.19 9.64 -2.97
N THR A 67 -3.26 8.69 -2.91
CA THR A 67 -3.25 7.50 -3.76
C THR A 67 -3.58 6.26 -2.95
N LEU A 68 -4.57 5.50 -3.41
CA LEU A 68 -4.94 4.23 -2.80
C LEU A 68 -4.33 3.05 -3.58
N GLU A 69 -3.67 2.13 -2.87
CA GLU A 69 -3.36 0.79 -3.34
C GLU A 69 -4.18 -0.22 -2.54
N PRO A 70 -5.30 -0.73 -3.11
CA PRO A 70 -6.29 -1.51 -2.36
C PRO A 70 -5.89 -2.96 -2.10
N GLN A 71 -4.89 -3.51 -2.78
CA GLN A 71 -4.37 -4.87 -2.58
C GLN A 71 -2.85 -4.86 -2.72
N ALA A 72 -2.18 -4.26 -1.73
CA ALA A 72 -0.77 -3.92 -1.85
C ALA A 72 0.20 -5.12 -1.91
N GLY A 73 -0.23 -6.30 -1.48
CA GLY A 73 0.53 -7.53 -1.60
C GLY A 73 1.96 -7.38 -1.04
N THR A 74 2.95 -7.65 -1.88
CA THR A 74 4.37 -7.51 -1.55
C THR A 74 4.93 -6.11 -1.83
N GLY A 75 4.09 -5.14 -2.22
CA GLY A 75 4.43 -3.71 -2.33
C GLY A 75 5.18 -3.30 -3.59
N GLN A 76 5.05 -4.01 -4.71
CA GLN A 76 5.72 -3.64 -5.97
C GLN A 76 5.23 -2.29 -6.50
N LEU A 77 3.92 -2.07 -6.54
CA LEU A 77 3.33 -0.81 -6.98
C LEU A 77 3.71 0.34 -6.03
N VAL A 78 3.70 0.07 -4.71
CA VAL A 78 4.16 1.04 -3.71
C VAL A 78 5.60 1.47 -3.95
N ARG A 79 6.52 0.51 -4.16
CA ARG A 79 7.92 0.85 -4.45
C ARG A 79 8.06 1.66 -5.73
N ALA A 80 7.33 1.28 -6.79
CA ALA A 80 7.35 2.03 -8.03
C ALA A 80 6.83 3.48 -7.86
N LEU A 81 5.77 3.68 -7.05
CA LEU A 81 5.28 5.01 -6.70
C LEU A 81 6.35 5.83 -5.96
N LEU A 82 6.98 5.25 -4.94
CA LEU A 82 8.03 5.94 -4.17
C LEU A 82 9.27 6.24 -5.02
N GLU A 83 9.69 5.30 -5.88
CA GLU A 83 10.80 5.48 -6.82
C GLU A 83 10.52 6.61 -7.83
N SER A 84 9.28 6.82 -8.22
CA SER A 84 8.86 7.91 -9.11
C SER A 84 8.64 9.25 -8.39
N GLY A 85 8.85 9.29 -7.06
CA GLY A 85 8.80 10.50 -6.25
C GLY A 85 7.45 10.80 -5.59
N HIS A 86 6.48 9.87 -5.63
CA HIS A 86 5.25 10.02 -4.84
C HIS A 86 5.56 10.00 -3.35
N SER A 87 4.84 10.80 -2.57
CA SER A 87 5.04 10.90 -1.13
C SER A 87 4.46 9.70 -0.40
N ALA A 88 5.24 9.09 0.50
CA ALA A 88 4.76 8.01 1.36
C ALA A 88 3.56 8.41 2.22
N ASN A 89 3.44 9.69 2.59
CA ASN A 89 2.35 10.21 3.42
C ASN A 89 1.02 10.34 2.65
N GLU A 90 1.09 10.38 1.33
CA GLU A 90 -0.08 10.45 0.44
C GLU A 90 -0.57 9.07 0.00
N LEU A 91 0.18 8.01 0.34
CA LEU A 91 -0.19 6.64 0.00
C LEU A 91 -1.03 6.02 1.11
N LEU A 92 -2.13 5.38 0.75
CA LEU A 92 -2.85 4.46 1.61
C LEU A 92 -2.81 3.06 1.00
N MET A 93 -2.25 2.13 1.75
CA MET A 93 -2.16 0.73 1.36
C MET A 93 -3.16 -0.11 2.14
N ILE A 94 -3.86 -1.02 1.47
CA ILE A 94 -4.72 -2.00 2.12
C ILE A 94 -4.20 -3.40 1.77
N GLU A 95 -4.02 -4.22 2.78
CA GLU A 95 -3.57 -5.60 2.62
C GLU A 95 -4.23 -6.49 3.68
N ARG A 96 -4.87 -7.58 3.24
CA ARG A 96 -5.58 -8.49 4.15
C ARG A 96 -4.65 -9.43 4.91
N HIS A 97 -3.50 -9.78 4.31
CA HIS A 97 -2.55 -10.72 4.91
C HIS A 97 -1.64 -10.01 5.90
N ILE A 98 -1.76 -10.35 7.19
CA ILE A 98 -1.11 -9.64 8.29
C ILE A 98 0.42 -9.51 8.15
N LYS A 99 1.11 -10.55 7.67
CA LYS A 99 2.57 -10.51 7.48
C LYS A 99 2.98 -9.53 6.38
N LEU A 100 2.24 -9.51 5.25
CA LEU A 100 2.47 -8.57 4.17
C LEU A 100 2.16 -7.14 4.63
N ALA A 101 1.03 -6.93 5.28
CA ALA A 101 0.66 -5.63 5.83
C ALA A 101 1.71 -5.09 6.82
N SER A 102 2.29 -5.97 7.64
CA SER A 102 3.38 -5.58 8.56
C SER A 102 4.62 -5.07 7.82
N GLY A 103 5.00 -5.74 6.72
CA GLY A 103 6.13 -5.30 5.87
C GLY A 103 5.84 -3.97 5.16
N LEU A 104 4.60 -3.75 4.70
CA LEU A 104 4.20 -2.53 4.00
C LEU A 104 4.25 -1.28 4.87
N ARG A 105 4.10 -1.40 6.19
CA ARG A 105 4.19 -0.27 7.14
C ARG A 105 5.54 0.46 7.10
N THR A 106 6.57 -0.17 6.58
CA THR A 106 7.88 0.48 6.37
C THR A 106 7.85 1.51 5.24
N TYR A 107 6.88 1.41 4.33
CA TYR A 107 6.70 2.32 3.20
C TYR A 107 5.71 3.45 3.49
N GLY A 108 4.74 3.26 4.39
CA GLY A 108 3.75 4.29 4.72
C GLY A 108 2.48 3.74 5.38
N PRO A 109 1.41 4.55 5.44
CA PRO A 109 0.12 4.19 6.02
C PRO A 109 -0.45 2.89 5.44
N THR A 110 -0.67 1.89 6.29
CA THR A 110 -1.13 0.56 5.89
C THR A 110 -2.26 0.07 6.78
N ILE A 111 -3.37 -0.33 6.18
CA ILE A 111 -4.52 -0.94 6.85
C ILE A 111 -4.50 -2.45 6.60
N ASN A 112 -4.47 -3.24 7.68
CA ASN A 112 -4.59 -4.69 7.57
C ASN A 112 -6.07 -5.10 7.60
N ARG A 113 -6.69 -5.21 6.42
CA ARG A 113 -8.10 -5.53 6.26
C ARG A 113 -8.41 -6.08 4.87
N CYS A 114 -9.56 -6.73 4.70
CA CYS A 114 -10.12 -7.02 3.39
C CYS A 114 -10.56 -5.71 2.70
N PHE A 115 -10.09 -5.49 1.48
CA PHE A 115 -10.43 -4.27 0.74
C PHE A 115 -11.92 -4.13 0.45
N LEU A 116 -12.62 -5.22 0.12
CA LEU A 116 -14.05 -5.15 -0.16
C LEU A 116 -14.87 -4.70 1.06
N GLU A 117 -14.49 -5.17 2.26
CA GLU A 117 -15.10 -4.72 3.52
C GLU A 117 -14.78 -3.26 3.82
N TYR A 118 -13.53 -2.85 3.58
CA TYR A 118 -13.12 -1.45 3.73
C TYR A 118 -13.91 -0.54 2.78
N ALA A 119 -14.00 -0.90 1.51
CA ALA A 119 -14.70 -0.10 0.51
C ALA A 119 -16.21 0.01 0.80
N ASP A 120 -16.83 -1.05 1.29
CA ASP A 120 -18.25 -1.03 1.66
C ASP A 120 -18.51 -0.10 2.85
N GLU A 121 -17.67 -0.15 3.88
CA GLU A 121 -17.76 0.73 5.05
C GLU A 121 -17.46 2.21 4.71
N MET A 122 -16.50 2.45 3.80
CA MET A 122 -16.01 3.80 3.47
C MET A 122 -16.73 4.44 2.30
N ARG A 123 -17.64 3.74 1.64
CA ARG A 123 -18.42 4.26 0.52
C ARG A 123 -19.14 5.57 0.88
N GLY A 124 -18.90 6.61 0.09
CA GLY A 124 -19.44 7.95 0.32
C GLY A 124 -18.86 8.71 1.51
N LYS A 125 -17.85 8.15 2.19
CA LYS A 125 -17.17 8.80 3.33
C LYS A 125 -15.73 9.19 3.01
N VAL A 126 -15.07 8.40 2.15
CA VAL A 126 -13.68 8.60 1.76
C VAL A 126 -13.56 8.46 0.26
N HIS A 127 -12.75 9.34 -0.35
CA HIS A 127 -12.51 9.36 -1.78
C HIS A 127 -11.02 9.54 -2.07
N PHE A 128 -10.59 9.01 -3.20
CA PHE A 128 -9.20 9.08 -3.65
C PHE A 128 -9.15 9.60 -5.08
N PRO A 129 -8.34 10.63 -5.37
CA PRO A 129 -8.13 11.12 -6.74
C PRO A 129 -7.27 10.15 -7.57
N ARG A 130 -6.51 9.28 -6.91
CA ARG A 130 -5.65 8.30 -7.58
C ARG A 130 -5.83 6.91 -6.97
N ILE A 131 -5.99 5.91 -7.82
CA ILE A 131 -6.03 4.50 -7.42
C ILE A 131 -5.13 3.70 -8.38
N ILE A 132 -4.24 2.88 -7.82
CA ILE A 132 -3.42 1.94 -8.58
C ILE A 132 -3.58 0.54 -8.02
N THR A 133 -3.81 -0.47 -8.86
CA THR A 133 -4.15 -1.80 -8.32
C THR A 133 -3.80 -2.95 -9.27
N ASN A 134 -3.44 -4.08 -8.67
CA ASN A 134 -3.43 -5.39 -9.30
C ASN A 134 -4.41 -6.30 -8.53
N PRO A 135 -5.71 -6.26 -8.85
CA PRO A 135 -6.73 -6.97 -8.10
C PRO A 135 -6.67 -8.50 -8.32
N PRO A 136 -7.17 -9.32 -7.37
CA PRO A 136 -7.32 -10.76 -7.57
C PRO A 136 -8.16 -11.07 -8.82
N PHE A 137 -7.60 -11.80 -9.77
CA PHE A 137 -8.22 -12.01 -11.11
C PHE A 137 -9.57 -12.75 -11.06
N ARG A 138 -9.75 -13.70 -10.11
CA ARG A 138 -11.03 -14.41 -9.94
C ARG A 138 -12.17 -13.51 -9.47
N ALA A 139 -11.85 -12.40 -8.79
CA ALA A 139 -12.83 -11.47 -8.26
C ALA A 139 -12.66 -10.05 -8.84
N VAL A 140 -12.01 -9.92 -10.00
CA VAL A 140 -11.63 -8.63 -10.59
C VAL A 140 -12.80 -7.65 -10.66
N ARG A 141 -13.98 -8.07 -11.12
CA ARG A 141 -15.16 -7.18 -11.22
C ARG A 141 -15.57 -6.60 -9.86
N LYS A 142 -15.56 -7.42 -8.80
CA LYS A 142 -15.94 -6.95 -7.45
C LYS A 142 -14.94 -5.93 -6.93
N HIS A 143 -13.65 -6.20 -7.10
CA HIS A 143 -12.58 -5.30 -6.65
C HIS A 143 -12.55 -4.00 -7.46
N MET A 144 -12.74 -4.07 -8.77
CA MET A 144 -12.81 -2.88 -9.62
C MET A 144 -14.02 -1.99 -9.29
N ASN A 145 -15.20 -2.57 -9.11
CA ASN A 145 -16.41 -1.83 -8.71
C ASN A 145 -16.21 -1.17 -7.33
N ALA A 146 -15.59 -1.87 -6.39
CA ALA A 146 -15.27 -1.32 -5.08
C ALA A 146 -14.26 -0.15 -5.18
N ALA A 147 -13.20 -0.29 -6.00
CA ALA A 147 -12.23 0.77 -6.24
C ALA A 147 -12.88 2.00 -6.90
N LEU A 148 -13.69 1.78 -7.93
CA LEU A 148 -14.40 2.84 -8.63
C LEU A 148 -15.41 3.60 -7.75
N SER A 149 -15.96 2.95 -6.71
CA SER A 149 -16.84 3.60 -5.76
C SER A 149 -16.12 4.57 -4.79
N LEU A 150 -14.81 4.48 -4.71
CA LEU A 150 -13.95 5.38 -3.92
C LEU A 150 -13.17 6.38 -4.80
N LEU A 151 -13.29 6.29 -6.13
CA LEU A 151 -12.57 7.14 -7.07
C LEU A 151 -13.34 8.43 -7.32
N GLU A 152 -12.78 9.57 -6.88
CA GLU A 152 -13.33 10.91 -7.13
C GLU A 152 -12.22 11.96 -7.24
N PRO A 153 -12.43 13.05 -8.01
CA PRO A 153 -11.41 14.08 -8.23
C PRO A 153 -10.92 14.82 -6.99
N CYS A 154 -11.70 14.85 -5.91
CA CYS A 154 -11.36 15.54 -4.64
C CYS A 154 -10.89 16.99 -4.82
N GLY A 155 -11.43 17.68 -5.84
CA GLY A 155 -11.08 19.08 -6.17
C GLY A 155 -9.91 19.25 -7.15
N HIS A 156 -9.29 18.17 -7.62
CA HIS A 156 -8.24 18.22 -8.65
C HIS A 156 -8.84 18.47 -10.04
N ALA A 157 -8.29 19.45 -10.77
CA ALA A 157 -8.81 19.87 -12.07
C ALA A 157 -8.56 18.83 -13.19
N ASP A 158 -7.58 17.95 -13.02
CA ASP A 158 -7.24 16.87 -13.95
C ASP A 158 -8.07 15.59 -13.73
N GLY A 159 -9.07 15.67 -12.84
CA GLY A 159 -9.96 14.55 -12.55
C GLY A 159 -9.37 13.51 -11.61
N ALA A 160 -10.04 12.37 -11.54
CA ALA A 160 -9.58 11.21 -10.78
C ALA A 160 -9.12 10.09 -11.73
N THR A 161 -8.00 9.45 -11.43
CA THR A 161 -7.41 8.42 -12.28
C THR A 161 -7.28 7.08 -11.54
N LEU A 162 -7.77 6.03 -12.16
CA LEU A 162 -7.53 4.65 -11.73
C LEU A 162 -6.71 3.91 -12.80
N VAL A 163 -5.60 3.29 -12.37
CA VAL A 163 -4.81 2.38 -13.23
C VAL A 163 -4.85 0.98 -12.63
N ALA A 164 -5.22 0.01 -13.46
CA ALA A 164 -5.35 -1.37 -13.02
C ALA A 164 -4.71 -2.36 -13.98
N LEU A 165 -4.08 -3.40 -13.41
CA LEU A 165 -3.64 -4.58 -14.14
C LEU A 165 -4.73 -5.65 -14.05
N VAL A 166 -5.35 -5.98 -15.15
CA VAL A 166 -6.53 -6.85 -15.18
C VAL A 166 -6.39 -7.96 -16.25
N PRO A 167 -7.13 -9.08 -16.12
CA PRO A 167 -7.20 -10.07 -17.20
C PRO A 167 -7.67 -9.43 -18.52
N ILE A 168 -7.17 -9.92 -19.67
CA ILE A 168 -7.53 -9.39 -20.99
C ILE A 168 -9.04 -9.42 -21.25
N THR A 169 -9.75 -10.34 -20.60
CA THR A 169 -11.21 -10.50 -20.72
C THR A 169 -12.02 -9.48 -19.92
N TYR A 170 -11.35 -8.69 -19.04
CA TYR A 170 -12.04 -7.65 -18.29
C TYR A 170 -12.43 -6.50 -19.21
N GLN A 171 -13.68 -6.03 -19.09
CA GLN A 171 -14.23 -4.91 -19.86
C GLN A 171 -14.93 -3.92 -18.93
N HIS A 172 -14.78 -2.64 -19.22
CA HIS A 172 -15.47 -1.52 -18.60
C HIS A 172 -15.59 -0.42 -19.65
N ASP A 173 -16.75 0.23 -19.74
CA ASP A 173 -17.06 1.17 -20.80
C ASP A 173 -16.14 2.40 -20.83
N ASP A 174 -15.73 2.88 -19.65
CA ASP A 174 -14.84 4.04 -19.50
C ASP A 174 -13.35 3.66 -19.47
N ALA A 175 -13.00 2.39 -19.69
CA ALA A 175 -11.62 1.94 -19.61
C ALA A 175 -10.88 2.11 -20.92
N GLU A 176 -9.80 2.87 -20.89
CA GLU A 176 -8.78 2.91 -21.93
C GLU A 176 -7.78 1.76 -21.73
N THR A 177 -7.53 0.94 -22.74
CA THR A 177 -6.45 -0.06 -22.69
C THR A 177 -5.14 0.61 -23.04
N MET A 178 -4.24 0.70 -22.07
CA MET A 178 -2.92 1.31 -22.23
C MET A 178 -1.93 0.34 -22.86
N GLU A 179 -1.99 -0.93 -22.45
CA GLU A 179 -1.03 -1.95 -22.88
C GLU A 179 -1.62 -3.36 -22.68
N GLU A 180 -1.34 -4.27 -23.63
CA GLU A 180 -1.63 -5.70 -23.48
C GLU A 180 -0.34 -6.46 -23.15
N LEU A 181 -0.42 -7.40 -22.22
CA LEU A 181 0.69 -8.16 -21.69
C LEU A 181 0.49 -9.66 -21.92
N GLY A 182 1.52 -10.30 -22.44
CA GLY A 182 1.51 -11.73 -22.74
C GLY A 182 1.43 -12.61 -21.48
N SER A 183 1.13 -13.88 -21.70
CA SER A 183 0.96 -14.88 -20.63
C SER A 183 2.23 -15.20 -19.83
N ASP A 184 3.37 -14.80 -20.33
CA ASP A 184 4.70 -14.96 -19.73
C ASP A 184 5.14 -13.79 -18.85
N THR A 185 4.31 -12.74 -18.77
CA THR A 185 4.55 -11.56 -17.92
C THR A 185 4.69 -11.93 -16.44
N PHE A 186 3.93 -12.91 -15.98
CA PHE A 186 3.98 -13.38 -14.59
C PHE A 186 4.72 -14.71 -14.49
N SER A 187 5.68 -14.79 -13.57
CA SER A 187 6.36 -16.06 -13.27
C SER A 187 5.45 -17.13 -12.65
N THR A 188 4.34 -16.68 -12.02
CA THR A 188 3.45 -17.54 -11.22
C THR A 188 2.14 -17.90 -11.90
N ALA A 189 1.78 -17.24 -12.99
CA ALA A 189 0.50 -17.50 -13.71
C ALA A 189 0.64 -17.25 -15.20
N LYS A 190 0.17 -18.19 -16.03
CA LYS A 190 0.08 -18.02 -17.47
C LYS A 190 -1.28 -17.40 -17.84
N VAL A 191 -1.39 -16.10 -17.65
CA VAL A 191 -2.63 -15.34 -17.94
C VAL A 191 -2.29 -14.12 -18.78
N ASN A 192 -2.98 -13.95 -19.90
CA ASN A 192 -2.91 -12.71 -20.66
C ASN A 192 -3.62 -11.60 -19.89
N THR A 193 -2.95 -10.50 -19.71
CA THR A 193 -3.43 -9.35 -18.94
C THR A 193 -3.34 -8.08 -19.76
N LYS A 194 -3.91 -7.02 -19.25
CA LYS A 194 -3.77 -5.67 -19.79
C LYS A 194 -3.73 -4.64 -18.69
N ILE A 195 -3.04 -3.55 -18.95
CA ILE A 195 -3.11 -2.35 -18.13
C ILE A 195 -4.22 -1.48 -18.69
N ILE A 196 -5.14 -1.09 -17.84
CA ILE A 196 -6.21 -0.15 -18.17
C ILE A 196 -6.10 1.11 -17.34
N ARG A 197 -6.59 2.22 -17.91
CA ARG A 197 -6.77 3.50 -17.24
C ARG A 197 -8.24 3.90 -17.32
N ILE A 198 -8.78 4.41 -16.22
CA ILE A 198 -10.11 5.02 -16.12
C ILE A 198 -9.93 6.41 -15.53
N VAL A 199 -10.53 7.42 -16.16
CA VAL A 199 -10.53 8.82 -15.69
C VAL A 199 -11.97 9.26 -15.46
N LYS A 200 -12.18 9.94 -14.31
CA LYS A 200 -13.49 10.52 -13.93
C LYS A 200 -13.39 12.02 -13.73
#